data_cacc3738b7187cd2a98f0f8703048e11
#
_entry.id   cacc3738b7187cd2a98f0f8703048e11
#
_cell.length_a   1.000
_cell.length_b   1.000
_cell.length_c   1.000
_cell.angle_alpha   90.00
_cell.angle_beta   90.00
_cell.angle_gamma   90.00
#
_symmetry.space_group_name_H-M   'P 1'
#
loop_
_entity.id
_entity.type
_entity.pdbx_description
1 polymer ?
#
loop_
_entity_poly.entity_id
_entity_poly.type
_entity_poly.pdbx_seq_one_letter_code
_entity_poly.pdbx_strand_id
1 'polypeptide(L)'
;HRIQILRMLLLSRLQLPTLLQTDSVAILVSGDPLLYSFYRTVRNRYPDWDITVIPGIGSLQLLGAKFGLTMEDAFISSLHGKPYTAGSIACAVVQHTLTFFFCSAKDGVRQIAQALCQYQLSDTTMYIGADLTYETEQTWSGAPEQFCSAENPALCVTAVRNPNPKPIGAAVFLPDDAFLRNGAPMTKEEVRAVIISKLRL
;
A
#
# COMPACT_ATOMS: atom_id res chain seq x y z
N HIS A 1 -26.10 -26.49 -14.91
CA HIS A 1 -24.83 -25.96 -14.39
C HIS A 1 -25.00 -25.66 -12.90
N ARG A 2 -24.25 -26.34 -12.05
CA ARG A 2 -24.17 -26.01 -10.60
C ARG A 2 -23.06 -24.98 -10.43
N ILE A 3 -23.37 -23.84 -9.77
CA ILE A 3 -22.37 -22.84 -9.36
C ILE A 3 -21.97 -23.18 -7.94
N GLN A 4 -20.69 -23.48 -7.72
CA GLN A 4 -20.13 -23.63 -6.38
C GLN A 4 -19.60 -22.29 -5.90
N ILE A 5 -20.08 -21.82 -4.74
CA ILE A 5 -19.65 -20.55 -4.12
C ILE A 5 -18.64 -20.85 -3.04
N LEU A 6 -17.44 -20.30 -3.21
CA LEU A 6 -16.32 -20.44 -2.25
C LEU A 6 -15.99 -19.09 -1.62
N ARG A 7 -15.93 -19.04 -0.30
CA ARG A 7 -15.42 -17.86 0.43
C ARG A 7 -13.91 -17.95 0.63
N MET A 8 -13.21 -16.82 0.52
CA MET A 8 -11.74 -16.73 0.57
C MET A 8 -11.09 -17.42 1.80
N LEU A 9 -11.75 -17.45 2.95
CA LEU A 9 -11.26 -18.07 4.18
C LEU A 9 -10.96 -19.57 4.07
N LEU A 10 -11.51 -20.25 3.07
CA LEU A 10 -11.34 -21.69 2.84
C LEU A 10 -10.29 -22.01 1.75
N LEU A 11 -9.84 -21.03 0.98
CA LEU A 11 -9.09 -21.26 -0.26
C LEU A 11 -7.62 -21.65 -0.05
N SER A 12 -7.02 -21.34 1.10
CA SER A 12 -5.64 -21.75 1.41
C SER A 12 -5.45 -23.28 1.56
N ARG A 13 -6.54 -24.02 1.71
CA ARG A 13 -6.55 -25.49 1.89
C ARG A 13 -7.27 -26.25 0.78
N LEU A 14 -7.92 -25.58 -0.17
CA LEU A 14 -8.72 -26.24 -1.22
C LEU A 14 -7.85 -26.54 -2.44
N GLN A 15 -7.96 -27.80 -2.90
CA GLN A 15 -7.47 -28.21 -4.22
C GLN A 15 -8.48 -27.72 -5.28
N LEU A 16 -8.41 -26.44 -5.64
CA LEU A 16 -9.27 -25.81 -6.65
C LEU A 16 -9.43 -26.64 -7.95
N PRO A 17 -8.39 -27.33 -8.47
CA PRO A 17 -8.53 -28.13 -9.69
C PRO A 17 -9.57 -29.26 -9.57
N THR A 18 -9.76 -29.82 -8.38
CA THR A 18 -10.72 -30.93 -8.18
C THR A 18 -12.17 -30.44 -8.26
N LEU A 19 -12.42 -29.18 -7.92
CA LEU A 19 -13.75 -28.57 -7.93
C LEU A 19 -14.18 -28.14 -9.33
N LEU A 20 -13.22 -27.87 -10.24
CA LEU A 20 -13.47 -27.35 -11.58
C LEU A 20 -13.67 -28.41 -12.65
N GLN A 21 -13.61 -29.69 -12.32
CA GLN A 21 -13.73 -30.76 -13.33
C GLN A 21 -15.11 -30.84 -13.97
N THR A 22 -16.14 -30.23 -13.40
CA THR A 22 -17.52 -30.38 -13.89
C THR A 22 -18.37 -29.11 -13.86
N ASP A 23 -18.00 -28.04 -13.15
CA ASP A 23 -18.89 -26.90 -12.88
C ASP A 23 -18.17 -25.55 -12.85
N SER A 24 -18.93 -24.45 -13.04
CA SER A 24 -18.44 -23.10 -12.81
C SER A 24 -18.30 -22.81 -11.32
N VAL A 25 -17.22 -22.16 -10.92
CA VAL A 25 -16.92 -21.80 -9.55
C VAL A 25 -16.93 -20.29 -9.35
N ALA A 26 -17.68 -19.80 -8.39
CA ALA A 26 -17.65 -18.40 -7.97
C ALA A 26 -16.80 -18.26 -6.70
N ILE A 27 -15.77 -17.42 -6.76
CA ILE A 27 -14.89 -17.11 -5.62
C ILE A 27 -15.27 -15.76 -5.05
N LEU A 28 -15.79 -15.73 -3.83
CA LEU A 28 -16.13 -14.50 -3.14
C LEU A 28 -14.92 -13.98 -2.36
N VAL A 29 -14.56 -12.74 -2.62
CA VAL A 29 -13.51 -11.99 -1.91
C VAL A 29 -14.09 -10.72 -1.30
N SER A 30 -13.48 -10.18 -0.26
CA SER A 30 -13.85 -8.87 0.27
C SER A 30 -13.22 -7.76 -0.55
N GLY A 31 -13.99 -6.72 -0.85
CA GLY A 31 -13.54 -5.56 -1.60
C GLY A 31 -13.34 -5.83 -3.10
N ASP A 32 -12.36 -5.16 -3.69
CA ASP A 32 -12.03 -5.32 -5.11
C ASP A 32 -11.12 -6.54 -5.34
N PRO A 33 -11.52 -7.51 -6.18
CA PRO A 33 -10.70 -8.68 -6.51
C PRO A 33 -9.34 -8.36 -7.13
N LEU A 34 -9.20 -7.20 -7.79
CA LEU A 34 -8.00 -6.80 -8.51
C LEU A 34 -6.99 -6.03 -7.66
N LEU A 35 -7.40 -5.49 -6.50
CA LEU A 35 -6.56 -4.64 -5.68
C LEU A 35 -6.06 -5.36 -4.41
N TYR A 36 -4.81 -5.82 -4.41
CA TYR A 36 -4.18 -6.58 -3.30
C TYR A 36 -5.03 -7.75 -2.80
N SER A 37 -5.71 -8.43 -3.73
CA SER A 37 -6.67 -9.48 -3.46
C SER A 37 -6.29 -10.80 -4.14
N PHE A 38 -7.18 -11.77 -4.11
CA PHE A 38 -6.91 -13.15 -4.50
C PHE A 38 -6.75 -13.38 -6.01
N TYR A 39 -7.26 -12.49 -6.88
CA TYR A 39 -7.22 -12.64 -8.34
C TYR A 39 -5.80 -12.91 -8.85
N ARG A 40 -4.81 -12.13 -8.41
CA ARG A 40 -3.41 -12.31 -8.83
C ARG A 40 -2.87 -13.70 -8.49
N THR A 41 -3.22 -14.23 -7.34
CA THR A 41 -2.81 -15.57 -6.89
C THR A 41 -3.41 -16.65 -7.79
N VAL A 42 -4.72 -16.56 -8.09
CA VAL A 42 -5.40 -17.51 -8.99
C VAL A 42 -4.82 -17.43 -10.39
N ARG A 43 -4.68 -16.22 -10.95
CA ARG A 43 -4.18 -16.02 -12.30
C ARG A 43 -2.76 -16.53 -12.50
N ASN A 44 -1.88 -16.32 -11.51
CA ASN A 44 -0.50 -16.81 -11.57
C ASN A 44 -0.43 -18.34 -11.47
N ARG A 45 -1.32 -18.94 -10.69
CA ARG A 45 -1.33 -20.40 -10.47
C ARG A 45 -2.04 -21.16 -11.59
N TYR A 46 -3.03 -20.53 -12.21
CA TYR A 46 -3.88 -21.14 -13.24
C TYR A 46 -4.05 -20.17 -14.43
N PRO A 47 -2.98 -19.98 -15.24
CA PRO A 47 -2.97 -18.98 -16.32
C PRO A 47 -3.99 -19.28 -17.44
N ASP A 48 -4.31 -20.56 -17.63
CA ASP A 48 -5.19 -21.03 -18.71
C ASP A 48 -6.69 -21.01 -18.33
N TRP A 49 -7.02 -20.62 -17.09
CA TRP A 49 -8.42 -20.56 -16.68
C TRP A 49 -9.13 -19.36 -17.30
N ASP A 50 -10.36 -19.58 -17.75
CA ASP A 50 -11.26 -18.49 -18.12
C ASP A 50 -11.84 -17.89 -16.83
N ILE A 51 -11.44 -16.65 -16.53
CA ILE A 51 -11.79 -15.96 -15.28
C ILE A 51 -12.53 -14.68 -15.62
N THR A 52 -13.79 -14.62 -15.24
CA THR A 52 -14.57 -13.37 -15.24
C THR A 52 -14.45 -12.70 -13.88
N VAL A 53 -14.02 -11.43 -13.85
CA VAL A 53 -13.92 -10.63 -12.62
C VAL A 53 -15.11 -9.71 -12.50
N ILE A 54 -15.80 -9.78 -11.36
CA ILE A 54 -16.84 -8.81 -10.99
C ILE A 54 -16.22 -7.86 -9.98
N PRO A 55 -16.04 -6.56 -10.31
CA PRO A 55 -15.41 -5.61 -9.41
C PRO A 55 -16.30 -5.33 -8.19
N GLY A 56 -15.66 -4.93 -7.11
CA GLY A 56 -16.33 -4.52 -5.87
C GLY A 56 -15.71 -3.26 -5.29
N ILE A 57 -16.39 -2.63 -4.35
CA ILE A 57 -15.88 -1.47 -3.63
C ILE A 57 -14.92 -1.95 -2.55
N GLY A 58 -13.66 -1.52 -2.63
CA GLY A 58 -12.64 -1.85 -1.64
C GLY A 58 -12.60 -0.87 -0.46
N SER A 59 -11.90 -1.28 0.60
CA SER A 59 -11.75 -0.46 1.82
C SER A 59 -11.07 0.89 1.58
N LEU A 60 -10.22 1.02 0.56
CA LEU A 60 -9.59 2.31 0.22
C LEU A 60 -10.60 3.29 -0.36
N GLN A 61 -11.50 2.83 -1.25
CA GLN A 61 -12.60 3.65 -1.78
C GLN A 61 -13.56 4.07 -0.66
N LEU A 62 -13.85 3.16 0.28
CA LEU A 62 -14.68 3.47 1.44
C LEU A 62 -14.03 4.54 2.32
N LEU A 63 -12.73 4.41 2.62
CA LEU A 63 -11.98 5.43 3.35
C LEU A 63 -11.98 6.77 2.61
N GLY A 64 -11.73 6.73 1.29
CA GLY A 64 -11.78 7.92 0.44
C GLY A 64 -13.14 8.63 0.52
N ALA A 65 -14.23 7.88 0.43
CA ALA A 65 -15.58 8.43 0.53
C ALA A 65 -15.86 9.04 1.91
N LYS A 66 -15.38 8.45 3.00
CA LYS A 66 -15.57 8.97 4.37
C LYS A 66 -14.91 10.34 4.59
N PHE A 67 -13.77 10.58 3.97
CA PHE A 67 -12.98 11.79 4.18
C PHE A 67 -12.90 12.73 2.96
N GLY A 68 -13.62 12.41 1.88
CA GLY A 68 -13.57 13.21 0.64
C GLY A 68 -12.18 13.19 -0.02
N LEU A 69 -11.50 12.04 -0.02
CA LEU A 69 -10.18 11.87 -0.62
C LEU A 69 -10.33 11.33 -2.04
N THR A 70 -9.90 12.09 -3.03
CA THR A 70 -9.83 11.64 -4.43
C THR A 70 -8.63 10.72 -4.64
N MET A 71 -8.77 9.71 -5.49
CA MET A 71 -7.75 8.66 -5.66
C MET A 71 -6.97 8.76 -6.97
N GLU A 72 -7.25 9.77 -7.80
CA GLU A 72 -6.72 9.89 -9.18
C GLU A 72 -5.19 9.86 -9.22
N ASP A 73 -4.53 10.61 -8.31
CA ASP A 73 -3.08 10.68 -8.22
C ASP A 73 -2.53 10.01 -6.95
N ALA A 74 -3.34 9.15 -6.33
CA ALA A 74 -2.94 8.51 -5.10
C ALA A 74 -1.99 7.33 -5.34
N PHE A 75 -0.93 7.26 -4.54
CA PHE A 75 -0.11 6.07 -4.46
C PHE A 75 -0.73 5.04 -3.51
N ILE A 76 -0.74 3.78 -3.91
CA ILE A 76 -1.32 2.70 -3.10
C ILE A 76 -0.24 1.68 -2.75
N SER A 77 -0.11 1.37 -1.48
CA SER A 77 0.83 0.39 -0.95
C SER A 77 0.16 -0.55 0.05
N SER A 78 0.82 -1.67 0.33
CA SER A 78 0.33 -2.64 1.31
C SER A 78 1.46 -3.06 2.25
N LEU A 79 1.21 -2.97 3.55
CA LEU A 79 2.13 -3.44 4.59
C LEU A 79 1.99 -4.94 4.87
N HIS A 80 1.11 -5.65 4.11
CA HIS A 80 0.92 -7.09 4.27
C HIS A 80 2.00 -7.88 3.53
N GLY A 81 2.61 -8.84 4.21
CA GLY A 81 3.43 -9.89 3.59
C GLY A 81 4.80 -9.49 3.08
N LYS A 82 5.24 -8.25 3.33
CA LYS A 82 6.61 -7.78 3.01
C LYS A 82 7.19 -7.04 4.21
N PRO A 83 8.48 -7.16 4.49
CA PRO A 83 9.14 -6.32 5.48
C PRO A 83 9.16 -4.87 4.95
N TYR A 84 8.46 -3.98 5.62
CA TYR A 84 8.54 -2.55 5.39
C TYR A 84 9.49 -1.91 6.40
N THR A 85 10.33 -1.01 5.93
CA THR A 85 11.15 -0.16 6.78
C THR A 85 10.49 1.19 6.96
N ALA A 86 10.78 1.89 8.05
CA ALA A 86 10.30 3.26 8.24
C ALA A 86 10.68 4.16 7.04
N GLY A 87 11.89 3.97 6.48
CA GLY A 87 12.33 4.70 5.30
C GLY A 87 11.49 4.43 4.05
N SER A 88 11.05 3.19 3.81
CA SER A 88 10.20 2.89 2.64
C SER A 88 8.79 3.49 2.77
N ILE A 89 8.24 3.54 3.98
CA ILE A 89 6.96 4.20 4.26
C ILE A 89 7.09 5.72 4.04
N ALA A 90 8.11 6.34 4.64
CA ALA A 90 8.36 7.76 4.51
C ALA A 90 8.63 8.17 3.05
N CYS A 91 9.41 7.38 2.31
CA CYS A 91 9.69 7.61 0.89
C CYS A 91 8.41 7.62 0.05
N ALA A 92 7.49 6.68 0.29
CA ALA A 92 6.21 6.66 -0.41
C ALA A 92 5.38 7.92 -0.14
N VAL A 93 5.35 8.40 1.11
CA VAL A 93 4.60 9.61 1.49
C VAL A 93 5.26 10.89 1.00
N VAL A 94 6.60 10.97 1.04
CA VAL A 94 7.33 12.15 0.55
C VAL A 94 7.06 12.42 -0.92
N GLN A 95 6.92 11.39 -1.72
CA GLN A 95 6.80 11.52 -3.18
C GLN A 95 5.40 11.86 -3.67
N HIS A 96 4.36 11.64 -2.86
CA HIS A 96 2.97 11.72 -3.30
C HIS A 96 2.13 12.63 -2.41
N THR A 97 1.18 13.34 -3.02
CA THR A 97 0.21 14.17 -2.30
C THR A 97 -0.70 13.32 -1.42
N LEU A 98 -1.03 12.12 -1.86
CA LEU A 98 -1.89 11.18 -1.15
C LEU A 98 -1.34 9.76 -1.29
N THR A 99 -1.18 9.08 -0.16
CA THR A 99 -0.73 7.68 -0.12
C THR A 99 -1.70 6.85 0.70
N PHE A 100 -2.21 5.77 0.11
CA PHE A 100 -3.03 4.80 0.82
C PHE A 100 -2.21 3.57 1.20
N PHE A 101 -2.48 3.04 2.40
CA PHE A 101 -1.87 1.83 2.93
C PHE A 101 -2.92 0.82 3.38
N PHE A 102 -2.80 -0.42 2.92
CA PHE A 102 -3.39 -1.55 3.63
C PHE A 102 -2.52 -1.86 4.84
N CYS A 103 -3.06 -1.69 6.04
CA CYS A 103 -2.33 -1.89 7.28
C CYS A 103 -2.20 -3.37 7.63
N SER A 104 -1.09 -3.76 8.26
CA SER A 104 -0.96 -5.07 8.89
C SER A 104 -1.83 -5.16 10.15
N ALA A 105 -2.22 -6.37 10.54
CA ALA A 105 -3.28 -6.62 11.51
C ALA A 105 -3.03 -6.11 12.95
N LYS A 106 -1.80 -5.75 13.36
CA LYS A 106 -1.53 -5.40 14.76
C LYS A 106 -1.00 -4.00 15.00
N ASP A 107 -0.21 -3.45 14.11
CA ASP A 107 0.55 -2.23 14.37
C ASP A 107 0.80 -1.36 13.13
N GLY A 108 0.09 -1.59 12.04
CA GLY A 108 0.31 -0.89 10.78
C GLY A 108 0.11 0.64 10.88
N VAL A 109 -0.91 1.11 11.59
CA VAL A 109 -1.13 2.55 11.82
C VAL A 109 0.04 3.13 12.61
N ARG A 110 0.42 2.46 13.71
CA ARG A 110 1.56 2.87 14.55
C ARG A 110 2.87 2.91 13.75
N GLN A 111 3.15 1.90 12.93
CA GLN A 111 4.34 1.86 12.07
C GLN A 111 4.39 3.03 11.09
N ILE A 112 3.25 3.35 10.46
CA ILE A 112 3.14 4.52 9.57
C ILE A 112 3.40 5.79 10.36
N ALA A 113 2.72 5.99 11.48
CA ALA A 113 2.85 7.18 12.32
C ALA A 113 4.30 7.39 12.80
N GLN A 114 4.92 6.35 13.35
CA GLN A 114 6.32 6.39 13.81
C GLN A 114 7.29 6.66 12.66
N ALA A 115 7.07 6.10 11.47
CA ALA A 115 7.88 6.39 10.31
C ALA A 115 7.79 7.86 9.91
N LEU A 116 6.59 8.44 9.88
CA LEU A 116 6.38 9.85 9.55
C LEU A 116 7.06 10.77 10.58
N CYS A 117 6.93 10.49 11.87
CA CYS A 117 7.61 11.25 12.92
C CYS A 117 9.14 11.14 12.82
N GLN A 118 9.66 9.92 12.61
CA GLN A 118 11.10 9.68 12.47
C GLN A 118 11.73 10.46 11.31
N TYR A 119 11.00 10.60 10.21
CA TYR A 119 11.46 11.32 9.00
C TYR A 119 10.96 12.76 8.93
N GLN A 120 10.49 13.33 10.05
CA GLN A 120 10.09 14.74 10.16
C GLN A 120 8.98 15.14 9.18
N LEU A 121 7.99 14.25 8.98
CA LEU A 121 6.82 14.45 8.13
C LEU A 121 5.58 14.83 8.95
N SER A 122 5.77 15.63 10.01
CA SER A 122 4.71 16.04 10.94
C SER A 122 3.63 16.92 10.31
N ASP A 123 3.93 17.59 9.19
CA ASP A 123 2.96 18.39 8.45
C ASP A 123 1.92 17.54 7.69
N THR A 124 2.09 16.21 7.69
CA THR A 124 1.16 15.29 7.05
C THR A 124 -0.07 15.05 7.90
N THR A 125 -1.17 14.67 7.25
CA THR A 125 -2.41 14.27 7.95
C THR A 125 -2.69 12.81 7.66
N MET A 126 -2.88 12.03 8.70
CA MET A 126 -3.33 10.63 8.62
C MET A 126 -4.86 10.56 8.68
N TYR A 127 -5.44 9.68 7.86
CA TYR A 127 -6.85 9.30 7.87
C TYR A 127 -6.92 7.79 8.02
N ILE A 128 -7.65 7.31 9.01
CA ILE A 128 -7.64 5.91 9.41
C ILE A 128 -9.08 5.41 9.39
N GLY A 129 -9.29 4.25 8.78
CA GLY A 129 -10.56 3.54 8.80
C GLY A 129 -10.37 2.12 9.29
N ALA A 130 -11.14 1.75 10.28
CA ALA A 130 -11.15 0.42 10.86
C ALA A 130 -12.55 -0.20 10.73
N ASP A 131 -12.59 -1.49 10.40
CA ASP A 131 -13.82 -2.27 10.26
C ASP A 131 -14.88 -1.58 9.40
N LEU A 132 -14.44 -0.90 8.32
CA LEU A 132 -15.33 -0.14 7.44
C LEU A 132 -16.48 -1.01 6.94
N THR A 133 -17.70 -0.49 7.06
CA THR A 133 -18.99 -1.15 6.77
C THR A 133 -19.47 -2.19 7.78
N TYR A 134 -18.72 -2.47 8.82
CA TYR A 134 -19.18 -3.30 9.94
C TYR A 134 -19.83 -2.46 11.02
N GLU A 135 -20.57 -3.08 11.93
CA GLU A 135 -21.18 -2.38 13.10
C GLU A 135 -20.11 -1.76 14.02
N THR A 136 -18.91 -2.30 13.99
CA THR A 136 -17.74 -1.83 14.75
C THR A 136 -16.92 -0.77 14.01
N GLU A 137 -17.44 -0.21 12.91
CA GLU A 137 -16.75 0.80 12.11
C GLU A 137 -16.28 1.99 12.95
N GLN A 138 -15.00 2.32 12.80
CA GLN A 138 -14.41 3.49 13.42
C GLN A 138 -13.53 4.24 12.42
N THR A 139 -13.49 5.56 12.54
CA THR A 139 -12.66 6.43 11.70
C THR A 139 -11.97 7.51 12.53
N TRP A 140 -10.74 7.83 12.19
CA TRP A 140 -9.96 8.89 12.82
C TRP A 140 -9.19 9.69 11.79
N SER A 141 -8.89 10.95 12.13
CA SER A 141 -7.94 11.75 11.36
C SER A 141 -7.13 12.65 12.28
N GLY A 142 -5.88 12.91 11.94
CA GLY A 142 -5.01 13.78 12.73
C GLY A 142 -3.55 13.72 12.30
N ALA A 143 -2.69 14.42 13.06
CA ALA A 143 -1.26 14.41 12.86
C ALA A 143 -0.63 13.07 13.27
N PRO A 144 0.51 12.67 12.67
CA PRO A 144 1.15 11.38 12.96
C PRO A 144 1.43 11.12 14.44
N GLU A 145 1.81 12.14 15.19
CA GLU A 145 2.16 12.04 16.60
C GLU A 145 1.02 11.44 17.46
N GLN A 146 -0.21 11.68 17.08
CA GLN A 146 -1.40 11.19 17.79
C GLN A 146 -1.56 9.67 17.68
N PHE A 147 -0.91 9.04 16.71
CA PHE A 147 -1.06 7.62 16.40
C PHE A 147 0.20 6.79 16.68
N CYS A 148 1.26 7.39 17.20
CA CYS A 148 2.53 6.69 17.48
C CYS A 148 2.44 5.56 18.52
N SER A 149 1.39 5.55 19.34
CA SER A 149 1.09 4.49 20.31
C SER A 149 -0.24 3.79 20.05
N ALA A 150 -0.86 4.03 18.89
CA ALA A 150 -2.15 3.45 18.58
C ALA A 150 -2.07 1.92 18.44
N GLU A 151 -3.04 1.24 19.03
CA GLU A 151 -3.30 -0.18 18.77
C GLU A 151 -4.34 -0.28 17.65
N ASN A 152 -4.05 -1.10 16.64
CA ASN A 152 -4.95 -1.23 15.50
C ASN A 152 -6.05 -2.25 15.75
N PRO A 153 -7.27 -1.96 15.33
CA PRO A 153 -8.25 -3.00 15.02
C PRO A 153 -7.73 -3.95 13.93
N ALA A 154 -8.31 -5.15 13.87
CA ALA A 154 -7.83 -6.21 12.99
C ALA A 154 -7.89 -5.86 11.48
N LEU A 155 -8.89 -5.08 11.06
CA LEU A 155 -9.09 -4.66 9.67
C LEU A 155 -8.95 -3.14 9.57
N CYS A 156 -7.78 -2.67 9.15
CA CYS A 156 -7.48 -1.25 9.11
C CYS A 156 -6.84 -0.83 7.79
N VAL A 157 -7.25 0.34 7.31
CA VAL A 157 -6.64 1.05 6.19
C VAL A 157 -6.31 2.47 6.58
N THR A 158 -5.23 3.01 6.04
CA THR A 158 -4.78 4.37 6.34
C THR A 158 -4.51 5.12 5.05
N ALA A 159 -4.90 6.39 5.00
CA ALA A 159 -4.43 7.33 3.99
C ALA A 159 -3.57 8.40 4.67
N VAL A 160 -2.53 8.84 3.99
CA VAL A 160 -1.67 9.95 4.43
C VAL A 160 -1.68 11.01 3.36
N ARG A 161 -2.13 12.22 3.73
CA ARG A 161 -2.04 13.40 2.88
C ARG A 161 -0.77 14.17 3.20
N ASN A 162 0.06 14.40 2.20
CA ASN A 162 1.24 15.24 2.28
C ASN A 162 0.98 16.56 1.51
N PRO A 163 0.93 17.71 2.19
CA PRO A 163 0.69 18.98 1.53
C PRO A 163 1.89 19.47 0.69
N ASN A 164 3.08 18.92 0.96
CA ASN A 164 4.34 19.34 0.35
C ASN A 164 5.10 18.15 -0.27
N PRO A 165 4.52 17.43 -1.25
CA PRO A 165 5.18 16.30 -1.86
C PRO A 165 6.46 16.75 -2.59
N LYS A 166 7.48 15.91 -2.47
CA LYS A 166 8.75 16.07 -3.20
C LYS A 166 8.92 14.86 -4.11
N PRO A 167 8.32 14.88 -5.30
CA PRO A 167 8.50 13.78 -6.23
C PRO A 167 10.00 13.64 -6.49
N ILE A 168 10.52 12.46 -6.32
CA ILE A 168 11.86 12.15 -6.80
C ILE A 168 11.71 12.16 -8.31
N GLY A 169 11.94 13.29 -8.92
CA GLY A 169 12.21 13.33 -10.35
C GLY A 169 13.33 12.34 -10.61
N ALA A 170 13.43 11.83 -11.82
CA ALA A 170 14.61 11.08 -12.24
C ALA A 170 15.81 12.04 -12.15
N ALA A 171 16.27 12.28 -10.93
CA ALA A 171 17.48 13.04 -10.70
C ALA A 171 18.59 12.19 -11.27
N VAL A 172 19.02 12.55 -12.47
CA VAL A 172 20.14 11.90 -13.18
C VAL A 172 21.41 11.95 -12.30
N PHE A 173 21.41 12.87 -11.32
CA PHE A 173 22.48 13.00 -10.33
C PHE A 173 22.02 13.79 -9.10
N LEU A 174 22.64 13.56 -7.97
CA LEU A 174 22.53 14.38 -6.77
C LEU A 174 23.69 15.37 -6.72
N PRO A 175 23.46 16.67 -6.40
CA PRO A 175 24.52 17.65 -6.26
C PRO A 175 25.45 17.29 -5.10
N ASP A 176 26.66 17.84 -5.11
CA ASP A 176 27.70 17.53 -4.14
C ASP A 176 27.30 17.88 -2.70
N ASP A 177 26.47 18.89 -2.49
CA ASP A 177 25.97 19.36 -1.19
C ASP A 177 24.85 18.47 -0.61
N ALA A 178 24.26 17.60 -1.42
CA ALA A 178 23.29 16.62 -0.95
C ALA A 178 23.93 15.49 -0.10
N PHE A 179 25.25 15.41 -0.02
CA PHE A 179 25.99 14.38 0.71
C PHE A 179 26.67 14.91 1.96
N LEU A 180 26.49 14.23 3.08
CA LEU A 180 27.29 14.47 4.29
C LEU A 180 28.71 13.95 4.08
N ARG A 181 29.69 14.87 4.05
CA ARG A 181 31.09 14.57 3.83
C ARG A 181 31.86 14.69 5.16
N ASN A 182 32.22 13.60 5.77
CA ASN A 182 33.11 13.58 6.93
C ASN A 182 34.59 13.60 6.51
N GLY A 183 34.98 14.59 5.65
CA GLY A 183 36.35 14.70 5.19
C GLY A 183 36.80 13.65 4.16
N ALA A 184 35.94 12.71 3.78
CA ALA A 184 36.26 11.70 2.77
C ALA A 184 36.20 12.32 1.35
N PRO A 185 37.20 12.02 0.48
CA PRO A 185 37.13 12.41 -0.91
C PRO A 185 35.94 11.71 -1.60
N MET A 186 35.18 12.48 -2.37
CA MET A 186 34.05 11.95 -3.13
C MET A 186 34.23 12.23 -4.62
N THR A 187 33.79 11.30 -5.46
CA THR A 187 33.74 11.47 -6.91
C THR A 187 32.90 12.72 -7.26
N LYS A 188 33.44 13.59 -8.10
CA LYS A 188 32.79 14.84 -8.53
C LYS A 188 31.43 14.55 -9.16
N GLU A 189 30.52 15.51 -9.00
CA GLU A 189 29.13 15.45 -9.47
C GLU A 189 29.01 15.02 -10.93
N GLU A 190 29.74 15.62 -11.82
CA GLU A 190 29.69 15.34 -13.25
C GLU A 190 30.11 13.88 -13.57
N VAL A 191 31.12 13.39 -12.84
CA VAL A 191 31.59 12.00 -13.01
C VAL A 191 30.56 11.02 -12.50
N ARG A 192 29.88 11.33 -11.38
CA ARG A 192 28.77 10.51 -10.86
C ARG A 192 27.62 10.45 -11.85
N ALA A 193 27.23 11.60 -12.44
CA ALA A 193 26.19 11.68 -13.46
C ALA A 193 26.49 10.78 -14.67
N VAL A 194 27.73 10.79 -15.16
CA VAL A 194 28.17 9.93 -16.26
C VAL A 194 28.14 8.46 -15.87
N ILE A 195 28.59 8.10 -14.66
CA ILE A 195 28.57 6.73 -14.17
C ILE A 195 27.13 6.19 -14.11
N ILE A 196 26.19 6.95 -13.49
CA ILE A 196 24.79 6.54 -13.37
C ILE A 196 24.15 6.36 -14.76
N SER A 197 24.42 7.30 -15.68
CA SER A 197 23.93 7.20 -17.06
C SER A 197 24.45 5.97 -17.80
N LYS A 198 25.72 5.57 -17.57
CA LYS A 198 26.33 4.40 -18.20
C LYS A 198 25.83 3.09 -17.60
N LEU A 199 25.50 3.08 -16.30
CA LEU A 199 24.96 1.89 -15.62
C LEU A 199 23.51 1.60 -16.02
N ARG A 200 22.79 2.55 -16.64
CA ARG A 200 21.37 2.42 -17.05
C ARG A 200 20.46 1.95 -15.90
N LEU A 201 20.69 2.48 -14.70
CA LEU A 201 19.89 2.21 -13.48
C LEU A 201 18.59 3.02 -13.53
#